data_7a1087464d6b6cd8921a5a6ea12a1a15
#
_entry.id   7a1087464d6b6cd8921a5a6ea12a1a15
#
_cell.length_a   1.000
_cell.length_b   1.000
_cell.length_c   1.000
_cell.angle_alpha   90.00
_cell.angle_beta   90.00
_cell.angle_gamma   90.00
#
_symmetry.space_group_name_H-M   'P 1'
#
loop_
_entity.id
_entity.type
_entity.pdbx_description
1 polymer ?
#
loop_
_entity_poly.entity_id
_entity_poly.type
_entity_poly.pdbx_seq_one_letter_code
_entity_poly.pdbx_strand_id
1 'polypeptide(L)'
;MPPRAQSHGSAGEKNGAAPVARLAANQLRRMRRIVDAAVDLAEKGGFEAVRLRDVAEKSDVALGTLYKYFRSKEDILLFALNEEVERLENALASRPETSGNERQRAVEFFRRSTRALSRRPQLARAMVRAMAAGDADTVMKLASLQLRIARLVTWTLRGEAPDLGAPLDAPPGSPTEQAVAQVLMNVWFSSLVGWAAGLHAERVVTEHVRTAVDLVVAAA
;
A
#
# COMPACT_ATOMS: atom_id res chain seq x y z
N MET A 1 15.22 -60.23 37.51
CA MET A 1 14.56 -59.87 36.22
C MET A 1 13.69 -58.64 36.48
N PRO A 2 14.04 -57.42 36.07
CA PRO A 2 13.14 -56.28 36.08
C PRO A 2 12.38 -56.15 34.78
N PRO A 3 11.15 -55.59 34.76
CA PRO A 3 10.31 -55.50 33.55
C PRO A 3 10.74 -54.36 32.63
N ARG A 4 10.61 -54.64 31.32
CA ARG A 4 10.86 -53.72 30.20
C ARG A 4 9.86 -52.54 30.22
N ALA A 5 10.39 -51.34 30.21
CA ALA A 5 9.64 -50.12 29.90
C ALA A 5 9.31 -50.11 28.40
N GLN A 6 8.00 -49.98 28.07
CA GLN A 6 7.52 -49.75 26.72
C GLN A 6 7.53 -48.24 26.48
N SER A 7 8.38 -47.81 25.53
CA SER A 7 8.38 -46.44 25.00
C SER A 7 7.22 -46.30 24.02
N HIS A 8 6.16 -45.54 24.44
CA HIS A 8 5.15 -45.06 23.50
C HIS A 8 5.72 -43.86 22.77
N GLY A 9 6.09 -44.09 21.50
CA GLY A 9 6.51 -43.05 20.58
C GLY A 9 5.36 -42.11 20.24
N SER A 10 5.53 -40.83 20.59
CA SER A 10 4.75 -39.72 20.12
C SER A 10 5.00 -39.49 18.63
N ALA A 11 4.19 -40.05 17.77
CA ALA A 11 4.23 -39.86 16.30
C ALA A 11 2.83 -39.45 15.80
N GLY A 12 2.32 -38.30 16.24
CA GLY A 12 0.96 -37.88 15.91
C GLY A 12 0.76 -36.41 15.48
N GLU A 13 1.74 -35.53 15.63
CA GLU A 13 1.45 -34.08 15.51
C GLU A 13 2.04 -33.35 14.26
N LYS A 14 2.75 -34.02 13.37
CA LYS A 14 3.40 -33.36 12.22
C LYS A 14 2.62 -33.35 10.91
N ASN A 15 1.45 -33.97 10.81
CA ASN A 15 0.76 -34.19 9.53
C ASN A 15 -0.36 -33.18 9.21
N GLY A 16 -0.78 -32.33 10.14
CA GLY A 16 -1.85 -31.34 9.91
C GLY A 16 -1.37 -30.00 9.32
N ALA A 17 -0.16 -29.59 9.58
CA ALA A 17 0.37 -28.26 9.17
C ALA A 17 0.64 -28.15 7.66
N ALA A 18 1.11 -29.22 7.01
CA ALA A 18 1.45 -29.22 5.60
C ALA A 18 0.24 -29.01 4.64
N PRO A 19 -0.94 -29.62 4.85
CA PRO A 19 -2.13 -29.35 4.03
C PRO A 19 -2.66 -27.93 4.19
N VAL A 20 -2.69 -27.40 5.41
CA VAL A 20 -3.14 -26.00 5.69
C VAL A 20 -2.22 -24.97 5.03
N ALA A 21 -0.91 -25.15 5.14
CA ALA A 21 0.08 -24.29 4.49
C ALA A 21 -0.06 -24.31 2.95
N ARG A 22 -0.33 -25.48 2.36
CA ARG A 22 -0.59 -25.61 0.91
C ARG A 22 -1.88 -24.91 0.48
N LEU A 23 -2.95 -25.02 1.27
CA LEU A 23 -4.21 -24.32 1.01
C LEU A 23 -4.01 -22.80 1.06
N ALA A 24 -3.35 -22.29 2.09
CA ALA A 24 -3.04 -20.87 2.23
C ALA A 24 -2.16 -20.35 1.06
N ALA A 25 -1.13 -21.11 0.67
CA ALA A 25 -0.29 -20.79 -0.48
C ALA A 25 -1.08 -20.76 -1.81
N ASN A 26 -2.03 -21.67 -1.98
CA ASN A 26 -2.91 -21.69 -3.16
C ASN A 26 -3.86 -20.48 -3.19
N GLN A 27 -4.39 -20.09 -2.03
CA GLN A 27 -5.25 -18.89 -1.91
C GLN A 27 -4.46 -17.62 -2.25
N LEU A 28 -3.25 -17.45 -1.69
CA LEU A 28 -2.38 -16.33 -2.00
C LEU A 28 -2.02 -16.25 -3.49
N ARG A 29 -1.71 -17.38 -4.11
CA ARG A 29 -1.44 -17.43 -5.56
C ARG A 29 -2.64 -16.99 -6.40
N ARG A 30 -3.86 -17.43 -6.03
CA ARG A 30 -5.08 -17.00 -6.73
C ARG A 30 -5.33 -15.51 -6.55
N MET A 31 -5.20 -15.00 -5.33
CA MET A 31 -5.36 -13.58 -5.03
C MET A 31 -4.38 -12.72 -5.83
N ARG A 32 -3.10 -13.11 -5.89
CA ARG A 32 -2.09 -12.43 -6.74
C ARG A 32 -2.46 -12.42 -8.21
N ARG A 33 -2.87 -13.57 -8.80
CA ARG A 33 -3.31 -13.61 -10.19
C ARG A 33 -4.47 -12.65 -10.48
N ILE A 34 -5.43 -12.53 -9.56
CA ILE A 34 -6.55 -11.58 -9.68
C ILE A 34 -6.03 -10.14 -9.67
N VAL A 35 -5.15 -9.81 -8.73
CA VAL A 35 -4.56 -8.47 -8.61
C VAL A 35 -3.72 -8.13 -9.85
N ASP A 36 -2.85 -9.03 -10.30
CA ASP A 36 -2.01 -8.84 -11.49
C ASP A 36 -2.87 -8.62 -12.75
N ALA A 37 -3.95 -9.39 -12.90
CA ALA A 37 -4.88 -9.22 -14.03
C ALA A 37 -5.57 -7.85 -14.00
N ALA A 38 -6.00 -7.39 -12.83
CA ALA A 38 -6.63 -6.07 -12.68
C ALA A 38 -5.63 -4.92 -12.93
N VAL A 39 -4.41 -5.07 -12.46
CA VAL A 39 -3.31 -4.11 -12.70
C VAL A 39 -3.02 -3.99 -14.19
N ASP A 40 -2.88 -5.11 -14.90
CA ASP A 40 -2.66 -5.13 -16.35
C ASP A 40 -3.81 -4.46 -17.14
N LEU A 41 -5.06 -4.68 -16.73
CA LEU A 41 -6.22 -4.03 -17.34
C LEU A 41 -6.23 -2.52 -17.06
N ALA A 42 -5.92 -2.13 -15.83
CA ALA A 42 -5.81 -0.73 -15.44
C ALA A 42 -4.69 0.00 -16.19
N GLU A 43 -3.55 -0.64 -16.43
CA GLU A 43 -2.46 -0.05 -17.21
C GLU A 43 -2.85 0.23 -18.67
N LYS A 44 -3.65 -0.65 -19.27
CA LYS A 44 -4.04 -0.54 -20.68
C LYS A 44 -5.17 0.46 -20.89
N GLY A 45 -6.17 0.49 -20.01
CA GLY A 45 -7.39 1.25 -20.23
C GLY A 45 -7.93 1.99 -19.00
N GLY A 46 -7.11 2.17 -17.95
CA GLY A 46 -7.48 2.90 -16.75
C GLY A 46 -8.56 2.17 -15.93
N PHE A 47 -9.20 2.94 -15.06
CA PHE A 47 -10.20 2.43 -14.11
C PHE A 47 -11.41 1.74 -14.79
N GLU A 48 -11.86 2.25 -15.94
CA GLU A 48 -13.04 1.70 -16.62
C GLU A 48 -12.76 0.36 -17.32
N ALA A 49 -11.50 0.08 -17.64
CA ALA A 49 -11.10 -1.20 -18.21
C ALA A 49 -11.08 -2.33 -17.16
N VAL A 50 -11.06 -2.00 -15.88
CA VAL A 50 -11.11 -2.99 -14.80
C VAL A 50 -12.56 -3.40 -14.57
N ARG A 51 -12.99 -4.47 -15.26
CA ARG A 51 -14.30 -5.10 -15.07
C ARG A 51 -14.09 -6.45 -14.42
N LEU A 52 -14.87 -6.79 -13.38
CA LEU A 52 -14.66 -8.02 -12.60
C LEU A 52 -14.74 -9.29 -13.46
N ARG A 53 -15.56 -9.30 -14.52
CA ARG A 53 -15.63 -10.42 -15.48
C ARG A 53 -14.33 -10.58 -16.25
N ASP A 54 -13.79 -9.47 -16.78
CA ASP A 54 -12.56 -9.48 -17.57
C ASP A 54 -11.34 -9.83 -16.68
N VAL A 55 -11.35 -9.37 -15.40
CA VAL A 55 -10.36 -9.77 -14.39
C VAL A 55 -10.44 -11.27 -14.10
N ALA A 56 -11.64 -11.83 -13.93
CA ALA A 56 -11.84 -13.25 -13.65
C ALA A 56 -11.34 -14.12 -14.83
N GLU A 57 -11.72 -13.76 -16.07
CA GLU A 57 -11.27 -14.42 -17.30
C GLU A 57 -9.75 -14.36 -17.43
N LYS A 58 -9.15 -13.17 -17.34
CA LYS A 58 -7.70 -12.95 -17.49
C LYS A 58 -6.89 -13.67 -16.41
N SER A 59 -7.41 -13.78 -15.19
CA SER A 59 -6.74 -14.46 -14.07
C SER A 59 -6.96 -15.97 -14.03
N ASP A 60 -7.73 -16.53 -14.96
CA ASP A 60 -8.15 -17.93 -14.96
C ASP A 60 -8.78 -18.34 -13.63
N VAL A 61 -9.75 -17.54 -13.16
CA VAL A 61 -10.49 -17.76 -11.91
C VAL A 61 -11.98 -17.61 -12.18
N ALA A 62 -12.80 -18.53 -11.69
CA ALA A 62 -14.24 -18.38 -11.80
C ALA A 62 -14.71 -17.09 -11.10
N LEU A 63 -15.66 -16.37 -11.68
CA LEU A 63 -16.18 -15.10 -11.16
C LEU A 63 -16.69 -15.24 -9.70
N GLY A 64 -17.37 -16.34 -9.36
CA GLY A 64 -17.79 -16.62 -7.99
C GLY A 64 -16.63 -16.85 -7.01
N THR A 65 -15.47 -17.29 -7.51
CA THR A 65 -14.26 -17.40 -6.71
C THR A 65 -13.62 -16.03 -6.52
N LEU A 66 -13.61 -15.15 -7.55
CA LEU A 66 -13.13 -13.78 -7.42
C LEU A 66 -13.89 -13.03 -6.31
N TYR A 67 -15.24 -13.14 -6.28
CA TYR A 67 -16.05 -12.50 -5.24
C TYR A 67 -15.81 -12.99 -3.80
N LYS A 68 -15.15 -14.16 -3.62
CA LYS A 68 -14.68 -14.59 -2.30
C LYS A 68 -13.49 -13.81 -1.78
N TYR A 69 -12.70 -13.18 -2.68
CA TYR A 69 -11.50 -12.41 -2.34
C TYR A 69 -11.74 -10.91 -2.38
N PHE A 70 -12.50 -10.43 -3.37
CA PHE A 70 -12.68 -9.01 -3.64
C PHE A 70 -14.15 -8.72 -3.97
N ARG A 71 -14.70 -7.70 -3.34
CA ARG A 71 -16.12 -7.31 -3.52
C ARG A 71 -16.33 -6.42 -4.72
N SER A 72 -15.31 -5.60 -5.07
CA SER A 72 -15.38 -4.61 -6.13
C SER A 72 -14.03 -4.45 -6.83
N LYS A 73 -14.00 -3.73 -7.94
CA LYS A 73 -12.76 -3.37 -8.62
C LYS A 73 -11.93 -2.38 -7.81
N GLU A 74 -12.58 -1.52 -7.04
CA GLU A 74 -11.97 -0.60 -6.10
C GLU A 74 -11.19 -1.37 -5.03
N ASP A 75 -11.79 -2.43 -4.50
CA ASP A 75 -11.17 -3.31 -3.52
C ASP A 75 -9.89 -3.96 -4.06
N ILE A 76 -9.89 -4.44 -5.32
CA ILE A 76 -8.70 -5.00 -5.98
C ILE A 76 -7.62 -3.93 -6.16
N LEU A 77 -7.99 -2.74 -6.63
CA LEU A 77 -7.04 -1.65 -6.88
C LEU A 77 -6.45 -1.08 -5.58
N LEU A 78 -7.23 -1.01 -4.51
CA LEU A 78 -6.72 -0.63 -3.18
C LEU A 78 -5.78 -1.70 -2.62
N PHE A 79 -6.06 -2.98 -2.86
CA PHE A 79 -5.14 -4.04 -2.48
C PHE A 79 -3.81 -3.91 -3.25
N ALA A 80 -3.85 -3.65 -4.57
CA ALA A 80 -2.65 -3.39 -5.36
C ALA A 80 -1.88 -2.17 -4.85
N LEU A 81 -2.57 -1.09 -4.49
CA LEU A 81 -1.94 0.11 -3.92
C LEU A 81 -1.29 -0.19 -2.56
N ASN A 82 -1.93 -1.00 -1.72
CA ASN A 82 -1.35 -1.43 -0.45
C ASN A 82 -0.05 -2.23 -0.63
N GLU A 83 0.04 -3.09 -1.66
CA GLU A 83 1.30 -3.78 -2.01
C GLU A 83 2.39 -2.80 -2.48
N GLU A 84 2.03 -1.71 -3.20
CA GLU A 84 2.99 -0.66 -3.57
C GLU A 84 3.51 0.10 -2.33
N VAL A 85 2.64 0.40 -1.37
CA VAL A 85 3.05 1.02 -0.10
C VAL A 85 3.96 0.09 0.70
N GLU A 86 3.66 -1.20 0.78
CA GLU A 86 4.51 -2.19 1.44
C GLU A 86 5.90 -2.28 0.79
N ARG A 87 5.98 -2.22 -0.53
CA ARG A 87 7.26 -2.14 -1.25
C ARG A 87 8.04 -0.87 -0.91
N LEU A 88 7.35 0.25 -0.79
CA LEU A 88 7.96 1.52 -0.38
C LEU A 88 8.46 1.46 1.06
N GLU A 89 7.70 0.90 2.00
CA GLU A 89 8.10 0.67 3.39
C GLU A 89 9.39 -0.15 3.47
N ASN A 90 9.43 -1.29 2.78
CA ASN A 90 10.60 -2.17 2.75
C ASN A 90 11.83 -1.47 2.12
N ALA A 91 11.60 -0.69 1.07
CA ALA A 91 12.68 0.07 0.42
C ALA A 91 13.26 1.14 1.34
N LEU A 92 12.41 1.87 2.08
CA LEU A 92 12.85 2.88 3.05
C LEU A 92 13.49 2.26 4.30
N ALA A 93 13.00 1.11 4.76
CA ALA A 93 13.62 0.37 5.87
C ALA A 93 15.03 -0.10 5.50
N SER A 94 15.24 -0.54 4.25
CA SER A 94 16.55 -0.98 3.75
C SER A 94 17.49 0.19 3.42
N ARG A 95 16.93 1.33 2.99
CA ARG A 95 17.66 2.56 2.61
C ARG A 95 16.90 3.79 3.08
N PRO A 96 17.01 4.16 4.35
CA PRO A 96 16.32 5.34 4.87
C PRO A 96 16.87 6.62 4.22
N GLU A 97 16.00 7.62 4.05
CA GLU A 97 16.38 8.94 3.56
C GLU A 97 16.95 9.74 4.73
N THR A 98 18.26 9.63 4.94
CA THR A 98 18.96 10.30 6.05
C THR A 98 19.71 11.57 5.61
N SER A 99 19.82 11.81 4.29
CA SER A 99 20.56 12.91 3.73
C SER A 99 19.77 14.23 3.78
N GLY A 100 20.47 15.32 4.06
CA GLY A 100 19.87 16.65 4.06
C GLY A 100 19.05 16.96 5.32
N ASN A 101 18.43 18.14 5.31
CA ASN A 101 17.53 18.55 6.37
C ASN A 101 16.12 17.96 6.19
N GLU A 102 15.27 18.15 7.19
CA GLU A 102 13.89 17.67 7.22
C GLU A 102 13.08 18.06 5.97
N ARG A 103 13.17 19.32 5.53
CA ARG A 103 12.50 19.82 4.32
C ARG A 103 12.96 19.08 3.07
N GLN A 104 14.27 18.92 2.92
CA GLN A 104 14.86 18.24 1.76
C GLN A 104 14.40 16.77 1.70
N ARG A 105 14.40 16.08 2.84
CA ARG A 105 13.92 14.70 2.93
C ARG A 105 12.45 14.59 2.57
N ALA A 106 11.60 15.46 3.11
CA ALA A 106 10.16 15.47 2.80
C ALA A 106 9.92 15.70 1.29
N VAL A 107 10.51 16.73 0.69
CA VAL A 107 10.33 17.02 -0.74
C VAL A 107 10.80 15.85 -1.58
N GLU A 108 11.95 15.23 -1.24
CA GLU A 108 12.51 14.12 -1.99
C GLU A 108 11.62 12.87 -1.91
N PHE A 109 11.08 12.55 -0.72
CA PHE A 109 10.12 11.47 -0.53
C PHE A 109 8.92 11.60 -1.47
N PHE A 110 8.25 12.75 -1.45
CA PHE A 110 7.06 12.96 -2.28
C PHE A 110 7.40 13.05 -3.77
N ARG A 111 8.55 13.62 -4.13
CA ARG A 111 9.04 13.64 -5.51
C ARG A 111 9.26 12.22 -6.04
N ARG A 112 9.92 11.35 -5.27
CA ARG A 112 10.16 9.94 -5.67
C ARG A 112 8.86 9.18 -5.75
N SER A 113 7.96 9.35 -4.79
CA SER A 113 6.64 8.70 -4.75
C SER A 113 5.78 9.12 -5.95
N THR A 114 5.72 10.43 -6.26
CA THR A 114 5.03 10.94 -7.44
C THR A 114 5.61 10.36 -8.72
N ARG A 115 6.94 10.36 -8.86
CA ARG A 115 7.61 9.81 -10.05
C ARG A 115 7.38 8.30 -10.20
N ALA A 116 7.31 7.56 -9.11
CA ALA A 116 7.00 6.12 -9.16
C ALA A 116 5.59 5.87 -9.69
N LEU A 117 4.59 6.63 -9.23
CA LEU A 117 3.23 6.59 -9.74
C LEU A 117 3.13 6.98 -11.21
N SER A 118 3.86 8.01 -11.62
CA SER A 118 3.82 8.54 -12.99
C SER A 118 4.45 7.62 -14.03
N ARG A 119 5.21 6.61 -13.65
CA ARG A 119 5.73 5.59 -14.56
C ARG A 119 4.61 4.73 -15.17
N ARG A 120 3.49 4.58 -14.47
CA ARG A 120 2.31 3.80 -14.87
C ARG A 120 1.05 4.68 -14.74
N PRO A 121 0.91 5.72 -15.56
CA PRO A 121 -0.06 6.80 -15.31
C PRO A 121 -1.51 6.34 -15.33
N GLN A 122 -1.89 5.39 -16.20
CA GLN A 122 -3.24 4.86 -16.24
C GLN A 122 -3.58 4.07 -14.97
N LEU A 123 -2.65 3.23 -14.49
CA LEU A 123 -2.80 2.50 -13.25
C LEU A 123 -2.90 3.45 -12.05
N ALA A 124 -1.99 4.44 -11.96
CA ALA A 124 -2.00 5.42 -10.88
C ALA A 124 -3.32 6.21 -10.83
N ARG A 125 -3.83 6.65 -11.98
CA ARG A 125 -5.15 7.29 -12.08
C ARG A 125 -6.29 6.37 -11.63
N ALA A 126 -6.22 5.09 -11.99
CA ALA A 126 -7.20 4.10 -11.56
C ALA A 126 -7.16 3.89 -10.03
N MET A 127 -5.97 3.83 -9.44
CA MET A 127 -5.79 3.72 -7.99
C MET A 127 -6.31 4.97 -7.25
N VAL A 128 -5.95 6.17 -7.71
CA VAL A 128 -6.45 7.44 -7.14
C VAL A 128 -7.97 7.49 -7.22
N ARG A 129 -8.57 7.05 -8.32
CA ARG A 129 -10.02 7.00 -8.46
C ARG A 129 -10.67 5.98 -7.52
N ALA A 130 -10.04 4.81 -7.33
CA ALA A 130 -10.49 3.81 -6.37
C ALA A 130 -10.49 4.33 -4.93
N MET A 131 -9.51 5.15 -4.56
CA MET A 131 -9.44 5.80 -3.24
C MET A 131 -10.59 6.80 -3.01
N ALA A 132 -11.15 7.39 -4.06
CA ALA A 132 -12.26 8.33 -3.98
C ALA A 132 -13.64 7.64 -3.96
N ALA A 133 -13.71 6.34 -4.20
CA ALA A 133 -14.95 5.56 -4.17
C ALA A 133 -15.26 5.14 -2.72
N GLY A 134 -16.27 5.75 -2.12
CA GLY A 134 -16.53 5.66 -0.69
C GLY A 134 -17.59 4.64 -0.28
N ASP A 135 -17.37 3.33 -0.42
CA ASP A 135 -18.14 2.36 0.36
C ASP A 135 -17.51 2.12 1.75
N ALA A 136 -18.29 1.61 2.72
CA ALA A 136 -17.86 1.48 4.11
C ALA A 136 -16.62 0.55 4.28
N ASP A 137 -16.52 -0.53 3.51
CA ASP A 137 -15.39 -1.47 3.58
C ASP A 137 -14.11 -0.82 3.01
N THR A 138 -14.26 -0.04 1.96
CA THR A 138 -13.19 0.73 1.31
C THR A 138 -12.65 1.83 2.22
N VAL A 139 -13.51 2.50 2.99
CA VAL A 139 -13.13 3.55 3.94
C VAL A 139 -12.15 3.04 5.00
N MET A 140 -12.39 1.87 5.59
CA MET A 140 -11.49 1.31 6.60
C MET A 140 -10.12 0.93 6.03
N LYS A 141 -10.08 0.35 4.82
CA LYS A 141 -8.84 0.03 4.11
C LYS A 141 -8.06 1.30 3.76
N LEU A 142 -8.78 2.33 3.31
CA LEU A 142 -8.19 3.62 2.99
C LEU A 142 -7.61 4.29 4.24
N ALA A 143 -8.32 4.28 5.37
CA ALA A 143 -7.83 4.83 6.63
C ALA A 143 -6.53 4.15 7.09
N SER A 144 -6.45 2.82 7.01
CA SER A 144 -5.23 2.06 7.32
C SER A 144 -4.08 2.42 6.37
N LEU A 145 -4.36 2.56 5.08
CA LEU A 145 -3.37 2.95 4.08
C LEU A 145 -2.84 4.38 4.34
N GLN A 146 -3.74 5.32 4.62
CA GLN A 146 -3.38 6.70 4.95
C GLN A 146 -2.50 6.77 6.20
N LEU A 147 -2.83 6.01 7.24
CA LEU A 147 -2.03 5.93 8.45
C LEU A 147 -0.62 5.38 8.17
N ARG A 148 -0.50 4.33 7.36
CA ARG A 148 0.80 3.78 6.95
C ARG A 148 1.65 4.82 6.22
N ILE A 149 1.07 5.52 5.25
CA ILE A 149 1.80 6.56 4.50
C ILE A 149 2.20 7.72 5.43
N ALA A 150 1.31 8.18 6.32
CA ALA A 150 1.63 9.24 7.28
C ALA A 150 2.82 8.86 8.17
N ARG A 151 2.88 7.60 8.63
CA ARG A 151 4.02 7.07 9.39
C ARG A 151 5.32 7.12 8.58
N LEU A 152 5.29 6.72 7.30
CA LEU A 152 6.46 6.79 6.42
C LEU A 152 6.95 8.23 6.26
N VAL A 153 6.03 9.19 6.12
CA VAL A 153 6.37 10.60 6.05
C VAL A 153 7.03 11.06 7.37
N THR A 154 6.49 10.66 8.53
CA THR A 154 7.08 11.02 9.82
C THR A 154 8.49 10.46 9.99
N TRP A 155 8.76 9.20 9.68
CA TRP A 155 10.11 8.63 9.72
C TRP A 155 11.05 9.34 8.74
N THR A 156 10.55 9.69 7.55
CA THR A 156 11.34 10.45 6.58
C THR A 156 11.69 11.85 7.09
N LEU A 157 10.75 12.57 7.70
CA LEU A 157 10.99 13.87 8.34
C LEU A 157 12.10 13.77 9.41
N ARG A 158 12.09 12.72 10.22
CA ARG A 158 13.09 12.45 11.24
C ARG A 158 14.43 11.96 10.70
N GLY A 159 14.49 11.49 9.45
CA GLY A 159 15.67 10.84 8.88
C GLY A 159 15.94 9.46 9.48
N GLU A 160 14.90 8.77 9.93
CA GLU A 160 14.96 7.46 10.59
C GLU A 160 14.46 6.37 9.64
N ALA A 161 14.95 5.13 9.83
CA ALA A 161 14.42 3.97 9.15
C ALA A 161 13.03 3.62 9.71
N PRO A 162 12.05 3.24 8.85
CA PRO A 162 10.77 2.72 9.32
C PRO A 162 10.93 1.47 10.19
N ASP A 163 10.31 1.47 11.36
CA ASP A 163 10.11 0.27 12.16
C ASP A 163 8.85 -0.46 11.67
N LEU A 164 9.06 -1.50 10.87
CA LEU A 164 7.98 -2.30 10.28
C LEU A 164 7.28 -3.21 11.30
N GLY A 165 7.89 -3.42 12.47
CA GLY A 165 7.31 -4.19 13.58
C GLY A 165 6.45 -3.37 14.53
N ALA A 166 6.53 -2.04 14.46
CA ALA A 166 5.77 -1.16 15.34
C ALA A 166 4.26 -1.23 15.06
N PRO A 167 3.41 -1.28 16.12
CA PRO A 167 1.96 -1.26 15.96
C PRO A 167 1.47 -0.03 15.20
N LEU A 168 0.39 -0.18 14.42
CA LEU A 168 -0.16 0.93 13.62
C LEU A 168 -0.75 2.06 14.49
N ASP A 169 -1.22 1.73 15.67
CA ASP A 169 -1.78 2.67 16.66
C ASP A 169 -0.70 3.38 17.50
N ALA A 170 0.58 3.06 17.29
CA ALA A 170 1.72 3.74 17.87
C ALA A 170 2.51 4.50 16.79
N PRO A 171 2.01 5.65 16.29
CA PRO A 171 2.69 6.40 15.25
C PRO A 171 4.01 6.99 15.77
N PRO A 172 5.06 7.05 14.94
CA PRO A 172 6.35 7.63 15.33
C PRO A 172 6.26 9.14 15.54
N GLY A 173 7.19 9.67 16.31
CA GLY A 173 7.37 11.11 16.47
C GLY A 173 6.38 11.78 17.44
N SER A 174 6.54 13.07 17.59
CA SER A 174 5.67 13.93 18.40
C SER A 174 4.31 14.18 17.73
N PRO A 175 3.29 14.62 18.46
CA PRO A 175 2.01 15.02 17.85
C PRO A 175 2.15 16.09 16.76
N THR A 176 3.12 17.00 16.89
CA THR A 176 3.39 18.04 15.88
C THR A 176 3.96 17.43 14.60
N GLU A 177 4.95 16.54 14.68
CA GLU A 177 5.52 15.84 13.53
C GLU A 177 4.45 15.00 12.80
N GLN A 178 3.58 14.34 13.55
CA GLN A 178 2.44 13.59 13.00
C GLN A 178 1.45 14.51 12.27
N ALA A 179 1.13 15.67 12.85
CA ALA A 179 0.26 16.65 12.21
C ALA A 179 0.88 17.21 10.93
N VAL A 180 2.18 17.53 10.93
CA VAL A 180 2.93 17.94 9.73
C VAL A 180 2.85 16.85 8.65
N ALA A 181 3.15 15.60 9.00
CA ALA A 181 3.08 14.49 8.06
C ALA A 181 1.68 14.33 7.45
N GLN A 182 0.63 14.46 8.26
CA GLN A 182 -0.77 14.39 7.83
C GLN A 182 -1.13 15.53 6.87
N VAL A 183 -0.71 16.76 7.15
CA VAL A 183 -0.96 17.92 6.26
C VAL A 183 -0.26 17.71 4.92
N LEU A 184 1.02 17.33 4.92
CA LEU A 184 1.78 17.08 3.70
C LEU A 184 1.17 15.96 2.86
N MET A 185 0.74 14.87 3.48
CA MET A 185 0.06 13.78 2.80
C MET A 185 -1.26 14.24 2.17
N ASN A 186 -2.06 15.05 2.87
CA ASN A 186 -3.34 15.57 2.36
C ASN A 186 -3.12 16.49 1.15
N VAL A 187 -2.11 17.38 1.19
CA VAL A 187 -1.75 18.23 0.06
C VAL A 187 -1.30 17.40 -1.14
N TRP A 188 -0.45 16.40 -0.89
CA TRP A 188 0.02 15.49 -1.94
C TRP A 188 -1.13 14.71 -2.57
N PHE A 189 -2.00 14.10 -1.76
CA PHE A 189 -3.15 13.35 -2.25
C PHE A 189 -4.12 14.22 -3.05
N SER A 190 -4.48 15.41 -2.55
CA SER A 190 -5.33 16.36 -3.29
C SER A 190 -4.71 16.75 -4.63
N SER A 191 -3.40 16.97 -4.68
CA SER A 191 -2.68 17.26 -5.91
C SER A 191 -2.64 16.06 -6.86
N LEU A 192 -2.51 14.84 -6.35
CA LEU A 192 -2.60 13.62 -7.16
C LEU A 192 -4.01 13.45 -7.77
N VAL A 193 -5.06 13.78 -7.04
CA VAL A 193 -6.44 13.78 -7.56
C VAL A 193 -6.57 14.77 -8.72
N GLY A 194 -6.05 15.99 -8.58
CA GLY A 194 -6.03 16.99 -9.65
C GLY A 194 -5.26 16.52 -10.89
N TRP A 195 -4.10 15.92 -10.70
CA TRP A 195 -3.32 15.31 -11.79
C TRP A 195 -4.08 14.15 -12.45
N ALA A 196 -4.67 13.26 -11.67
CA ALA A 196 -5.44 12.13 -12.18
C ALA A 196 -6.67 12.57 -12.99
N ALA A 197 -7.30 13.67 -12.59
CA ALA A 197 -8.41 14.31 -13.28
C ALA A 197 -7.99 15.12 -14.53
N GLY A 198 -6.67 15.30 -14.75
CA GLY A 198 -6.16 16.07 -15.88
C GLY A 198 -6.16 17.60 -15.68
N LEU A 199 -6.38 18.09 -14.46
CA LEU A 199 -6.40 19.53 -14.15
C LEU A 199 -5.02 20.17 -14.27
N HIS A 200 -3.94 19.41 -14.02
CA HIS A 200 -2.56 19.89 -14.10
C HIS A 200 -1.57 18.76 -14.39
N ALA A 201 -0.34 19.14 -14.75
CA ALA A 201 0.76 18.21 -15.00
C ALA A 201 1.36 17.65 -13.69
N GLU A 202 2.06 16.51 -13.78
CA GLU A 202 2.76 15.84 -12.66
C GLU A 202 3.67 16.81 -11.86
N ARG A 203 4.41 17.68 -12.54
CA ARG A 203 5.31 18.64 -11.90
C ARG A 203 4.63 19.50 -10.84
N VAL A 204 3.36 19.85 -11.07
CA VAL A 204 2.56 20.69 -10.15
C VAL A 204 2.31 19.97 -8.83
N VAL A 205 2.19 18.64 -8.84
CA VAL A 205 2.08 17.84 -7.60
C VAL A 205 3.31 18.08 -6.71
N THR A 206 4.50 18.02 -7.28
CA THR A 206 5.75 18.26 -6.53
C THR A 206 5.89 19.73 -6.09
N GLU A 207 5.44 20.68 -6.92
CA GLU A 207 5.44 22.12 -6.60
C GLU A 207 4.52 22.41 -5.40
N HIS A 208 3.29 21.87 -5.38
CA HIS A 208 2.35 22.04 -4.27
C HIS A 208 2.90 21.46 -2.96
N VAL A 209 3.49 20.27 -3.02
CA VAL A 209 4.09 19.66 -1.82
C VAL A 209 5.30 20.48 -1.34
N ARG A 210 6.15 20.97 -2.23
CA ARG A 210 7.29 21.83 -1.85
C ARG A 210 6.79 23.08 -1.12
N THR A 211 5.79 23.75 -1.67
CA THR A 211 5.18 24.94 -1.04
C THR A 211 4.60 24.58 0.35
N ALA A 212 3.92 23.45 0.48
CA ALA A 212 3.39 23.02 1.77
C ALA A 212 4.53 22.73 2.76
N VAL A 213 5.59 22.02 2.34
CA VAL A 213 6.77 21.76 3.18
C VAL A 213 7.40 23.07 3.66
N ASP A 214 7.56 24.05 2.76
CA ASP A 214 8.14 25.35 3.13
C ASP A 214 7.29 26.11 4.14
N LEU A 215 5.97 25.96 4.10
CA LEU A 215 5.07 26.62 5.03
C LEU A 215 4.99 25.91 6.40
N VAL A 216 4.90 24.57 6.42
CA VAL A 216 4.60 23.85 7.68
C VAL A 216 5.85 23.37 8.41
N VAL A 217 6.93 23.04 7.71
CA VAL A 217 8.19 22.60 8.34
C VAL A 217 9.04 23.80 8.82
N ALA A 218 8.73 25.02 8.36
CA ALA A 218 9.37 26.25 8.89
C ALA A 218 8.76 26.73 10.20
N ALA A 219 7.49 26.36 10.45
CA ALA A 219 6.72 26.83 11.60
C ALA A 219 6.76 25.85 12.80
N ALA A 220 7.31 24.63 12.61
CA ALA A 220 7.46 23.61 13.64
C ALA A 220 8.87 23.62 14.22
#